data_9bcce51b12ccd87c01da3931386e5862
#
_entry.id   9bcce51b12ccd87c01da3931386e5862
#
_cell.length_a   1.000
_cell.length_b   1.000
_cell.length_c   1.000
_cell.angle_alpha   90.00
_cell.angle_beta   90.00
_cell.angle_gamma   90.00
#
_symmetry.space_group_name_H-M   'P 1'
#
loop_
_entity.id
_entity.type
_entity.pdbx_description
1 polymer ?
#
loop_
_entity_poly.entity_id
_entity_poly.type
_entity_poly.pdbx_seq_one_letter_code
_entity_poly.pdbx_strand_id
1 'polypeptide(L)'
;MKTSKSLHTFSTFRNFLLRIFNKEFLIFLFFLVLSGGFWLIMTLNETYEGEFSIPLRMTGVPRNVVITSDLDSVVRFTVRDKGYMIAYYALDDTFRSIYVDYKTYSDGRSKGDVPIADLQRQIYLQLSKSSKIASVKAGKFSFSFNFGRHKKVPVRLLGTVTPGDNYYLARVDFTPDSVQVYAARNVLDSIQTVYTERQQITNFTDVKELTVDLRKFTNAKCVPSRVKMKLYPDVLTEETVE
;
A
#
# COMPACT_ATOMS: atom_id res chain seq x y z
N MET A 1 -32.43 42.06 6.00
CA MET A 1 -33.40 41.94 4.89
C MET A 1 -32.68 41.45 3.63
N LYS A 2 -32.28 40.17 3.56
CA LYS A 2 -31.60 39.54 2.39
C LYS A 2 -31.65 38.02 2.45
N THR A 3 -32.82 37.39 2.46
CA THR A 3 -32.91 35.89 2.42
C THR A 3 -34.03 35.34 1.54
N SER A 4 -34.71 36.19 0.72
CA SER A 4 -35.85 35.69 -0.08
C SER A 4 -35.57 35.44 -1.57
N LYS A 5 -34.36 35.75 -2.07
CA LYS A 5 -34.02 35.57 -3.49
C LYS A 5 -33.55 34.17 -3.90
N SER A 6 -33.06 33.34 -2.98
CA SER A 6 -32.54 32.01 -3.33
C SER A 6 -33.64 30.94 -3.49
N LEU A 7 -34.76 31.09 -2.81
CA LEU A 7 -35.85 30.11 -2.84
C LEU A 7 -36.67 30.19 -4.16
N HIS A 8 -36.75 31.37 -4.79
CA HIS A 8 -37.45 31.53 -6.07
C HIS A 8 -36.71 30.90 -7.25
N THR A 9 -35.38 30.90 -7.22
CA THR A 9 -34.55 30.31 -8.28
C THR A 9 -34.65 28.77 -8.28
N PHE A 10 -34.72 28.16 -7.10
CA PHE A 10 -34.86 26.71 -6.96
C PHE A 10 -36.25 26.20 -7.39
N SER A 11 -37.30 26.95 -7.09
CA SER A 11 -38.65 26.58 -7.51
C SER A 11 -38.85 26.74 -9.02
N THR A 12 -38.25 27.77 -9.62
CA THR A 12 -38.28 27.99 -11.07
C THR A 12 -37.51 26.91 -11.83
N PHE A 13 -36.35 26.50 -11.32
CA PHE A 13 -35.54 25.41 -11.91
C PHE A 13 -36.26 24.06 -11.80
N ARG A 14 -36.88 23.77 -10.65
CA ARG A 14 -37.67 22.55 -10.45
C ARG A 14 -38.89 22.50 -11.36
N ASN A 15 -39.62 23.61 -11.49
CA ASN A 15 -40.81 23.73 -12.37
C ASN A 15 -40.40 23.67 -13.85
N PHE A 16 -39.25 24.22 -14.24
CA PHE A 16 -38.69 24.08 -15.56
C PHE A 16 -38.32 22.62 -15.87
N LEU A 17 -37.66 21.93 -14.94
CA LEU A 17 -37.37 20.49 -15.05
C LEU A 17 -38.63 19.63 -15.16
N LEU A 18 -39.67 19.90 -14.34
CA LEU A 18 -40.94 19.17 -14.37
C LEU A 18 -41.75 19.44 -15.66
N ARG A 19 -41.53 20.58 -16.30
CA ARG A 19 -42.19 20.95 -17.58
C ARG A 19 -41.50 20.31 -18.79
N ILE A 20 -40.20 19.92 -18.65
CA ILE A 20 -39.45 19.19 -19.66
C ILE A 20 -39.87 17.70 -19.67
N PHE A 21 -40.36 17.14 -18.53
CA PHE A 21 -40.86 15.76 -18.44
C PHE A 21 -42.26 15.58 -19.11
N ASN A 22 -42.35 16.07 -20.35
CA ASN A 22 -43.50 15.76 -21.21
C ASN A 22 -43.35 14.32 -21.73
N LYS A 23 -44.46 13.69 -22.06
CA LYS A 23 -44.54 12.37 -22.65
C LYS A 23 -43.60 12.21 -23.88
N GLU A 24 -43.48 13.25 -24.69
CA GLU A 24 -42.59 13.29 -25.84
C GLU A 24 -41.12 13.30 -25.45
N PHE A 25 -40.75 14.02 -24.40
CA PHE A 25 -39.39 14.02 -23.85
C PHE A 25 -39.00 12.64 -23.29
N LEU A 26 -39.90 11.96 -22.60
CA LEU A 26 -39.66 10.60 -22.08
C LEU A 26 -39.45 9.60 -23.23
N ILE A 27 -40.19 9.73 -24.32
CA ILE A 27 -40.00 8.90 -25.52
C ILE A 27 -38.64 9.19 -26.14
N PHE A 28 -38.28 10.46 -26.28
CA PHE A 28 -36.95 10.85 -26.77
C PHE A 28 -35.84 10.31 -25.89
N LEU A 29 -35.95 10.47 -24.56
CA LEU A 29 -34.97 9.97 -23.59
C LEU A 29 -34.84 8.46 -23.63
N PHE A 30 -35.97 7.75 -23.80
CA PHE A 30 -35.96 6.30 -23.95
C PHE A 30 -35.14 5.86 -25.18
N PHE A 31 -35.36 6.48 -26.34
CA PHE A 31 -34.60 6.16 -27.54
C PHE A 31 -33.13 6.59 -27.44
N LEU A 32 -32.86 7.72 -26.77
CA LEU A 32 -31.50 8.17 -26.51
C LEU A 32 -30.73 7.14 -25.65
N VAL A 33 -31.33 6.68 -24.54
CA VAL A 33 -30.73 5.66 -23.67
C VAL A 33 -30.56 4.33 -24.41
N LEU A 34 -31.56 3.94 -25.19
CA LEU A 34 -31.50 2.72 -25.99
C LEU A 34 -30.38 2.78 -27.02
N SER A 35 -30.27 3.87 -27.76
CA SER A 35 -29.21 4.10 -28.76
C SER A 35 -27.84 4.14 -28.10
N GLY A 36 -27.70 4.86 -26.97
CA GLY A 36 -26.47 4.90 -26.19
C GLY A 36 -26.07 3.53 -25.65
N GLY A 37 -27.06 2.74 -25.20
CA GLY A 37 -26.84 1.36 -24.75
C GLY A 37 -26.31 0.46 -25.87
N PHE A 38 -26.91 0.52 -27.05
CA PHE A 38 -26.42 -0.24 -28.22
C PHE A 38 -25.01 0.19 -28.62
N TRP A 39 -24.75 1.49 -28.66
CA TRP A 39 -23.41 2.01 -28.94
C TRP A 39 -22.38 1.51 -27.92
N LEU A 40 -22.72 1.56 -26.63
CA LEU A 40 -21.85 1.09 -25.56
C LEU A 40 -21.53 -0.41 -25.69
N ILE A 41 -22.54 -1.23 -25.96
CA ILE A 41 -22.35 -2.68 -26.18
C ILE A 41 -21.43 -2.95 -27.37
N MET A 42 -21.61 -2.23 -28.48
CA MET A 42 -20.73 -2.37 -29.64
C MET A 42 -19.29 -1.96 -29.32
N THR A 43 -19.11 -0.80 -28.68
CA THR A 43 -17.79 -0.29 -28.32
C THR A 43 -17.07 -1.22 -27.33
N LEU A 44 -17.77 -1.69 -26.29
CA LEU A 44 -17.18 -2.62 -25.32
C LEU A 44 -16.88 -4.02 -25.89
N ASN A 45 -17.47 -4.38 -27.02
CA ASN A 45 -17.17 -5.65 -27.67
C ASN A 45 -15.94 -5.60 -28.60
N GLU A 46 -15.40 -4.41 -28.85
CA GLU A 46 -14.13 -4.25 -29.57
C GLU A 46 -12.94 -4.63 -28.71
N THR A 47 -11.81 -4.89 -29.35
CA THR A 47 -10.58 -5.30 -28.67
C THR A 47 -9.74 -4.09 -28.31
N TYR A 48 -9.39 -3.97 -27.03
CA TYR A 48 -8.56 -2.90 -26.47
C TYR A 48 -7.32 -3.45 -25.80
N GLU A 49 -6.35 -2.58 -25.63
CA GLU A 49 -5.15 -2.85 -24.82
C GLU A 49 -5.20 -1.99 -23.55
N GLY A 50 -5.03 -2.63 -22.38
CA GLY A 50 -4.95 -1.99 -21.09
C GLY A 50 -3.61 -2.27 -20.42
N GLU A 51 -2.99 -1.24 -19.85
CA GLU A 51 -1.78 -1.37 -19.06
C GLU A 51 -2.15 -1.57 -17.58
N PHE A 52 -1.60 -2.62 -16.98
CA PHE A 52 -1.83 -2.99 -15.59
C PHE A 52 -0.50 -3.17 -14.86
N SER A 53 -0.58 -3.13 -13.53
CA SER A 53 0.57 -3.34 -12.65
C SER A 53 0.24 -4.30 -11.53
N ILE A 54 1.15 -5.23 -11.27
CA ILE A 54 1.02 -6.20 -10.18
C ILE A 54 2.19 -6.01 -9.21
N PRO A 55 1.94 -5.92 -7.90
CA PRO A 55 3.01 -5.88 -6.91
C PRO A 55 3.76 -7.22 -6.86
N LEU A 56 5.10 -7.13 -6.87
CA LEU A 56 6.01 -8.25 -6.72
C LEU A 56 6.50 -8.31 -5.26
N ARG A 57 6.35 -9.45 -4.63
CA ARG A 57 6.78 -9.65 -3.24
C ARG A 57 7.69 -10.85 -3.12
N MET A 58 8.85 -10.65 -2.51
CA MET A 58 9.76 -11.75 -2.22
C MET A 58 9.38 -12.45 -0.93
N THR A 59 9.41 -13.79 -0.95
CA THR A 59 9.12 -14.67 0.19
C THR A 59 10.28 -15.61 0.46
N GLY A 60 10.29 -16.23 1.62
CA GLY A 60 11.31 -17.23 1.97
C GLY A 60 12.71 -16.68 2.20
N VAL A 61 12.88 -15.35 2.33
CA VAL A 61 14.21 -14.73 2.57
C VAL A 61 14.70 -15.10 3.96
N PRO A 62 15.85 -15.79 4.09
CA PRO A 62 16.43 -16.14 5.39
C PRO A 62 16.72 -14.90 6.26
N ARG A 63 16.81 -15.11 7.58
CA ARG A 63 17.03 -13.98 8.51
C ARG A 63 18.37 -13.28 8.28
N ASN A 64 19.39 -14.06 7.95
CA ASN A 64 20.76 -13.60 7.71
C ASN A 64 21.00 -13.05 6.29
N VAL A 65 19.98 -13.01 5.43
CA VAL A 65 20.08 -12.48 4.07
C VAL A 65 19.50 -11.06 4.03
N VAL A 66 20.30 -10.15 3.51
CA VAL A 66 19.93 -8.74 3.28
C VAL A 66 19.92 -8.49 1.77
N ILE A 67 18.77 -8.12 1.24
CA ILE A 67 18.62 -7.71 -0.17
C ILE A 67 19.26 -6.33 -0.30
N THR A 68 20.18 -6.16 -1.23
CA THR A 68 20.99 -4.95 -1.42
C THR A 68 20.68 -4.21 -2.73
N SER A 69 19.92 -4.83 -3.63
CA SER A 69 19.48 -4.16 -4.86
C SER A 69 18.03 -3.72 -4.74
N ASP A 70 17.71 -2.63 -5.42
CA ASP A 70 16.33 -2.25 -5.65
C ASP A 70 15.74 -3.22 -6.68
N LEU A 71 14.98 -4.19 -6.18
CA LEU A 71 14.11 -5.01 -7.01
C LEU A 71 12.90 -4.15 -7.38
N ASP A 72 12.55 -4.11 -8.65
CA ASP A 72 11.27 -3.51 -9.05
C ASP A 72 10.14 -4.24 -8.30
N SER A 73 9.52 -3.53 -7.37
CA SER A 73 8.44 -4.08 -6.54
C SER A 73 7.11 -4.21 -7.31
N VAL A 74 7.10 -3.83 -8.58
CA VAL A 74 5.92 -3.82 -9.43
C VAL A 74 6.27 -4.31 -10.83
N VAL A 75 5.49 -5.28 -11.32
CA VAL A 75 5.56 -5.75 -12.72
C VAL A 75 4.48 -5.05 -13.51
N ARG A 76 4.87 -4.34 -14.58
CA ARG A 76 3.94 -3.70 -15.52
C ARG A 76 3.77 -4.57 -16.76
N PHE A 77 2.54 -4.74 -17.20
CA PHE A 77 2.21 -5.55 -18.37
C PHE A 77 1.00 -4.99 -19.09
N THR A 78 0.87 -5.32 -20.36
CA THR A 78 -0.25 -4.93 -21.22
C THR A 78 -1.08 -6.15 -21.54
N VAL A 79 -2.38 -6.07 -21.30
CA VAL A 79 -3.37 -7.09 -21.63
C VAL A 79 -4.17 -6.62 -22.83
N ARG A 80 -4.41 -7.52 -23.77
CA ARG A 80 -5.28 -7.33 -24.91
C ARG A 80 -6.50 -8.22 -24.77
N ASP A 81 -7.67 -7.60 -24.66
CA ASP A 81 -8.96 -8.28 -24.57
C ASP A 81 -10.10 -7.36 -25.03
N LYS A 82 -11.33 -7.84 -24.95
CA LYS A 82 -12.52 -7.04 -25.19
C LYS A 82 -12.67 -5.92 -24.17
N GLY A 83 -13.22 -4.79 -24.59
CA GLY A 83 -13.36 -3.59 -23.77
C GLY A 83 -14.03 -3.84 -22.43
N TYR A 84 -15.06 -4.68 -22.38
CA TYR A 84 -15.73 -5.02 -21.11
C TYR A 84 -14.80 -5.75 -20.12
N MET A 85 -13.87 -6.59 -20.62
CA MET A 85 -12.90 -7.28 -19.76
C MET A 85 -11.82 -6.32 -19.28
N ILE A 86 -11.35 -5.42 -20.16
CA ILE A 86 -10.40 -4.37 -19.76
C ILE A 86 -11.02 -3.45 -18.71
N ALA A 87 -12.29 -3.06 -18.88
CA ALA A 87 -13.02 -2.28 -17.89
C ALA A 87 -13.18 -3.04 -16.55
N TYR A 88 -13.46 -4.34 -16.60
CA TYR A 88 -13.53 -5.19 -15.41
C TYR A 88 -12.20 -5.19 -14.63
N TYR A 89 -11.07 -5.40 -15.33
CA TYR A 89 -9.73 -5.36 -14.69
C TYR A 89 -9.36 -3.99 -14.13
N ALA A 90 -9.89 -2.90 -14.72
CA ALA A 90 -9.62 -1.54 -14.27
C ALA A 90 -10.46 -1.12 -13.06
N LEU A 91 -11.67 -1.67 -12.92
CA LEU A 91 -12.61 -1.31 -11.85
C LEU A 91 -12.43 -2.15 -10.59
N ASP A 92 -12.02 -3.40 -10.76
CA ASP A 92 -11.81 -4.33 -9.66
C ASP A 92 -10.31 -4.48 -9.41
N ASP A 93 -9.89 -4.46 -8.13
CA ASP A 93 -8.48 -4.71 -7.73
C ASP A 93 -8.17 -6.22 -7.88
N THR A 94 -8.35 -6.71 -9.12
CA THR A 94 -8.39 -8.12 -9.48
C THR A 94 -7.03 -8.79 -9.34
N PHE A 95 -5.94 -8.01 -9.47
CA PHE A 95 -4.60 -8.56 -9.54
C PHE A 95 -3.96 -8.71 -8.15
N ARG A 96 -3.71 -9.97 -7.78
CA ARG A 96 -3.02 -10.31 -6.53
C ARG A 96 -1.51 -10.25 -6.70
N SER A 97 -0.82 -9.86 -5.61
CA SER A 97 0.65 -9.84 -5.59
C SER A 97 1.26 -11.15 -6.09
N ILE A 98 2.28 -11.03 -6.94
CA ILE A 98 3.12 -12.16 -7.35
C ILE A 98 4.14 -12.43 -6.25
N TYR A 99 4.22 -13.67 -5.80
CA TYR A 99 5.18 -14.11 -4.78
C TYR A 99 6.34 -14.84 -5.42
N VAL A 100 7.55 -14.32 -5.18
CA VAL A 100 8.81 -14.88 -5.66
C VAL A 100 9.53 -15.51 -4.46
N ASP A 101 9.76 -16.82 -4.51
CA ASP A 101 10.50 -17.50 -3.46
C ASP A 101 12.01 -17.29 -3.65
N TYR A 102 12.66 -16.75 -2.61
CA TYR A 102 14.09 -16.48 -2.60
C TYR A 102 14.92 -17.75 -2.94
N LYS A 103 14.54 -18.91 -2.40
CA LYS A 103 15.30 -20.15 -2.58
C LYS A 103 15.31 -20.63 -4.02
N THR A 104 14.22 -20.42 -4.73
CA THR A 104 14.02 -20.88 -6.12
C THR A 104 14.86 -20.06 -7.10
N TYR A 105 15.02 -18.77 -6.85
CA TYR A 105 15.62 -17.83 -7.80
C TYR A 105 17.00 -17.30 -7.38
N SER A 106 17.52 -17.69 -6.21
CA SER A 106 18.84 -17.26 -5.76
C SER A 106 19.94 -18.24 -6.21
N ASP A 107 21.09 -17.71 -6.59
CA ASP A 107 22.31 -18.50 -6.92
C ASP A 107 23.04 -19.05 -5.69
N GLY A 108 22.55 -18.73 -4.49
CA GLY A 108 23.15 -19.08 -3.21
C GLY A 108 24.45 -18.34 -2.88
N ARG A 109 24.90 -17.43 -3.76
CA ARG A 109 26.16 -16.66 -3.56
C ARG A 109 25.89 -15.20 -3.27
N SER A 110 25.32 -14.47 -4.22
CA SER A 110 25.07 -13.03 -4.07
C SER A 110 24.01 -12.47 -4.99
N LYS A 111 23.49 -13.25 -5.91
CA LYS A 111 22.54 -12.78 -6.93
C LYS A 111 21.38 -13.76 -7.07
N GLY A 112 20.27 -13.24 -7.53
CA GLY A 112 19.13 -14.01 -7.98
C GLY A 112 18.51 -13.34 -9.18
N ASP A 113 17.88 -14.13 -10.05
CA ASP A 113 17.21 -13.64 -11.24
C ASP A 113 15.86 -14.34 -11.39
N VAL A 114 14.83 -13.54 -11.67
CA VAL A 114 13.49 -14.06 -11.91
C VAL A 114 13.20 -13.99 -13.40
N PRO A 115 13.12 -15.14 -14.09
CA PRO A 115 12.84 -15.16 -15.52
C PRO A 115 11.50 -14.50 -15.84
N ILE A 116 11.48 -13.68 -16.88
CA ILE A 116 10.24 -13.01 -17.34
C ILE A 116 9.16 -14.05 -17.68
N ALA A 117 9.55 -15.22 -18.18
CA ALA A 117 8.63 -16.30 -18.49
C ALA A 117 7.83 -16.80 -17.27
N ASP A 118 8.47 -16.85 -16.08
CA ASP A 118 7.79 -17.25 -14.85
C ASP A 118 6.82 -16.18 -14.36
N LEU A 119 7.18 -14.91 -14.52
CA LEU A 119 6.29 -13.78 -14.24
C LEU A 119 5.10 -13.79 -15.18
N GLN A 120 5.32 -13.98 -16.47
CA GLN A 120 4.25 -14.10 -17.48
C GLN A 120 3.30 -15.25 -17.14
N ARG A 121 3.83 -16.40 -16.74
CA ARG A 121 3.01 -17.54 -16.31
C ARG A 121 2.13 -17.21 -15.10
N GLN A 122 2.66 -16.53 -14.11
CA GLN A 122 1.90 -16.14 -12.91
C GLN A 122 0.84 -15.08 -13.23
N ILE A 123 1.14 -14.15 -14.14
CA ILE A 123 0.17 -13.17 -14.62
C ILE A 123 -0.94 -13.89 -15.39
N TYR A 124 -0.57 -14.81 -16.29
CA TYR A 124 -1.54 -15.55 -17.10
C TYR A 124 -2.54 -16.36 -16.25
N LEU A 125 -2.11 -16.89 -15.11
CA LEU A 125 -2.99 -17.60 -14.17
C LEU A 125 -4.03 -16.70 -13.50
N GLN A 126 -3.83 -15.39 -13.49
CA GLN A 126 -4.76 -14.41 -12.94
C GLN A 126 -5.68 -13.80 -14.00
N LEU A 127 -5.40 -14.01 -15.26
CA LEU A 127 -6.19 -13.51 -16.39
C LEU A 127 -7.32 -14.47 -16.77
N SER A 128 -8.35 -13.93 -17.39
CA SER A 128 -9.38 -14.72 -18.05
C SER A 128 -8.80 -15.51 -19.23
N LYS A 129 -9.42 -16.62 -19.57
CA LYS A 129 -9.02 -17.47 -20.71
C LYS A 129 -9.06 -16.73 -22.06
N SER A 130 -9.85 -15.68 -22.17
CA SER A 130 -9.95 -14.84 -23.39
C SER A 130 -8.82 -13.84 -23.52
N SER A 131 -8.22 -13.46 -22.40
CA SER A 131 -7.22 -12.40 -22.32
C SER A 131 -5.85 -12.88 -22.85
N LYS A 132 -5.16 -12.00 -23.54
CA LYS A 132 -3.80 -12.24 -24.03
C LYS A 132 -2.86 -11.20 -23.47
N ILE A 133 -1.68 -11.63 -23.01
CA ILE A 133 -0.61 -10.72 -22.65
C ILE A 133 0.02 -10.20 -23.94
N ALA A 134 -0.11 -8.90 -24.20
CA ALA A 134 0.49 -8.26 -25.36
C ALA A 134 1.98 -8.00 -25.12
N SER A 135 2.34 -7.50 -23.91
CA SER A 135 3.72 -7.27 -23.52
C SER A 135 3.87 -7.29 -21.99
N VAL A 136 5.06 -7.64 -21.54
CA VAL A 136 5.50 -7.39 -20.15
C VAL A 136 6.66 -6.41 -20.25
N LYS A 137 6.54 -5.27 -19.58
CA LYS A 137 7.61 -4.26 -19.60
C LYS A 137 8.84 -4.85 -18.90
N ALA A 138 9.97 -4.73 -19.57
CA ALA A 138 11.24 -5.17 -19.02
C ALA A 138 11.53 -4.33 -17.76
N GLY A 139 11.62 -5.01 -16.63
CA GLY A 139 12.04 -4.46 -15.35
C GLY A 139 13.32 -5.14 -14.87
N LYS A 140 13.93 -4.60 -13.84
CA LYS A 140 15.04 -5.28 -13.15
C LYS A 140 14.47 -6.33 -12.21
N PHE A 141 14.27 -7.54 -12.72
CA PHE A 141 13.81 -8.67 -11.91
C PHE A 141 14.97 -9.51 -11.37
N SER A 142 16.20 -9.00 -11.51
CA SER A 142 17.38 -9.50 -10.84
C SER A 142 17.59 -8.78 -9.50
N PHE A 143 17.95 -9.52 -8.48
CA PHE A 143 18.25 -9.00 -7.15
C PHE A 143 19.64 -9.41 -6.69
N SER A 144 20.27 -8.53 -5.92
CA SER A 144 21.52 -8.84 -5.25
C SER A 144 21.28 -8.93 -3.75
N PHE A 145 22.00 -9.82 -3.10
CA PHE A 145 21.91 -10.00 -1.66
C PHE A 145 23.28 -10.29 -1.06
N ASN A 146 23.40 -9.97 0.21
CA ASN A 146 24.58 -10.30 1.01
C ASN A 146 24.18 -11.09 2.26
N PHE A 147 25.06 -11.95 2.71
CA PHE A 147 24.92 -12.56 4.04
C PHE A 147 25.38 -11.55 5.08
N GLY A 148 24.41 -10.97 5.79
CA GLY A 148 24.67 -9.97 6.83
C GLY A 148 25.23 -10.59 8.10
N ARG A 149 26.21 -9.89 8.72
CA ARG A 149 26.49 -10.07 10.14
C ARG A 149 25.34 -9.49 10.94
N HIS A 150 25.22 -9.86 12.21
CA HIS A 150 24.17 -9.32 13.07
C HIS A 150 24.75 -8.59 14.28
N LYS A 151 24.02 -7.60 14.75
CA LYS A 151 24.28 -6.84 15.97
C LYS A 151 22.96 -6.64 16.70
N LYS A 152 22.97 -6.80 18.02
CA LYS A 152 21.81 -6.47 18.86
C LYS A 152 21.81 -4.96 19.13
N VAL A 153 20.71 -4.28 18.80
CA VAL A 153 20.59 -2.83 18.86
C VAL A 153 19.31 -2.45 19.61
N PRO A 154 19.37 -1.48 20.54
CA PRO A 154 18.19 -1.05 21.30
C PRO A 154 17.17 -0.32 20.41
N VAL A 155 15.90 -0.46 20.76
CA VAL A 155 14.78 0.23 20.12
C VAL A 155 14.47 1.52 20.85
N ARG A 156 14.20 2.60 20.11
CA ARG A 156 13.74 3.89 20.64
C ARG A 156 12.55 4.42 19.87
N LEU A 157 11.71 5.17 20.57
CA LEU A 157 10.56 5.85 19.97
C LEU A 157 11.01 6.99 19.08
N LEU A 158 10.41 7.09 17.89
CA LEU A 158 10.48 8.26 17.02
C LEU A 158 9.09 8.86 16.88
N GLY A 159 8.93 10.12 17.26
CA GLY A 159 7.67 10.85 17.13
C GLY A 159 7.30 11.60 18.38
N THR A 160 6.04 12.04 18.41
CA THR A 160 5.48 12.83 19.52
C THR A 160 4.42 11.99 20.23
N VAL A 161 4.58 11.90 21.55
CA VAL A 161 3.61 11.23 22.43
C VAL A 161 3.21 12.22 23.50
N THR A 162 1.96 12.67 23.47
CA THR A 162 1.40 13.65 24.39
C THR A 162 0.22 13.00 25.14
N PRO A 163 0.36 12.69 26.43
CA PRO A 163 -0.76 12.25 27.26
C PRO A 163 -1.86 13.30 27.35
N GLY A 164 -2.96 12.96 27.98
CA GLY A 164 -4.06 13.90 28.26
C GLY A 164 -3.67 15.01 29.25
N ASP A 165 -4.58 15.97 29.43
CA ASP A 165 -4.39 17.07 30.36
C ASP A 165 -4.10 16.53 31.78
N ASN A 166 -3.14 17.14 32.48
CA ASN A 166 -2.64 16.74 33.79
C ASN A 166 -1.90 15.39 33.85
N TYR A 167 -1.47 14.86 32.70
CA TYR A 167 -0.65 13.65 32.64
C TYR A 167 0.67 13.93 31.93
N TYR A 168 1.72 13.18 32.28
CA TYR A 168 2.99 13.17 31.57
C TYR A 168 3.38 11.73 31.19
N LEU A 169 4.24 11.57 30.21
CA LEU A 169 4.74 10.26 29.81
C LEU A 169 5.89 9.85 30.74
N ALA A 170 5.59 8.99 31.72
CA ALA A 170 6.57 8.56 32.71
C ALA A 170 7.58 7.56 32.13
N ARG A 171 7.11 6.61 31.30
CA ARG A 171 7.95 5.54 30.75
C ARG A 171 7.41 5.01 29.42
N VAL A 172 8.35 4.58 28.57
CA VAL A 172 8.07 3.85 27.33
C VAL A 172 8.84 2.54 27.36
N ASP A 173 8.13 1.42 27.32
CA ASP A 173 8.73 0.09 27.26
C ASP A 173 8.53 -0.54 25.88
N PHE A 174 9.53 -1.27 25.42
CA PHE A 174 9.46 -2.04 24.18
C PHE A 174 9.63 -3.53 24.46
N THR A 175 8.84 -4.35 23.79
CA THR A 175 8.97 -5.80 23.83
C THR A 175 9.11 -6.35 22.41
N PRO A 176 10.27 -6.86 22.01
CA PRO A 176 11.55 -6.82 22.72
C PRO A 176 12.16 -5.40 22.81
N ASP A 177 12.98 -5.14 23.82
CA ASP A 177 13.68 -3.86 24.05
C ASP A 177 14.78 -3.57 23.02
N SER A 178 15.26 -4.65 22.38
CA SER A 178 16.32 -4.63 21.40
C SER A 178 16.06 -5.67 20.30
N VAL A 179 16.51 -5.36 19.09
CA VAL A 179 16.33 -6.20 17.90
C VAL A 179 17.66 -6.58 17.28
N GLN A 180 17.67 -7.67 16.52
CA GLN A 180 18.83 -8.05 15.73
C GLN A 180 18.81 -7.32 14.39
N VAL A 181 19.87 -6.58 14.11
CA VAL A 181 20.06 -5.91 12.83
C VAL A 181 21.08 -6.69 12.02
N TYR A 182 20.68 -7.10 10.81
CA TYR A 182 21.53 -7.81 9.85
C TYR A 182 21.95 -6.84 8.74
N ALA A 183 23.25 -6.67 8.54
CA ALA A 183 23.78 -5.82 7.47
C ALA A 183 25.26 -6.17 7.18
N ALA A 184 25.84 -5.53 6.15
CA ALA A 184 27.28 -5.52 5.95
C ALA A 184 27.98 -4.83 7.14
N ARG A 185 29.25 -5.19 7.41
CA ARG A 185 29.99 -4.71 8.59
C ARG A 185 30.02 -3.17 8.70
N ASN A 186 30.33 -2.50 7.62
CA ASN A 186 30.38 -1.02 7.57
C ASN A 186 29.05 -0.35 7.91
N VAL A 187 27.94 -0.98 7.52
CA VAL A 187 26.58 -0.49 7.84
C VAL A 187 26.23 -0.77 9.30
N LEU A 188 26.61 -1.95 9.83
CA LEU A 188 26.37 -2.31 11.23
C LEU A 188 27.09 -1.41 12.20
N ASP A 189 28.33 -1.00 11.87
CA ASP A 189 29.14 -0.13 12.72
C ASP A 189 28.51 1.27 12.87
N SER A 190 27.75 1.72 11.86
CA SER A 190 27.04 3.01 11.88
C SER A 190 25.70 2.96 12.63
N ILE A 191 25.10 1.74 12.80
CA ILE A 191 23.78 1.61 13.45
C ILE A 191 23.98 1.36 14.96
N GLN A 192 23.63 2.36 15.75
CA GLN A 192 23.67 2.26 17.22
C GLN A 192 22.28 2.14 17.86
N THR A 193 21.25 2.61 17.17
CA THR A 193 19.87 2.64 17.67
C THR A 193 18.91 2.38 16.50
N VAL A 194 17.84 1.64 16.77
CA VAL A 194 16.74 1.43 15.84
C VAL A 194 15.54 2.22 16.32
N TYR A 195 14.96 3.02 15.44
CA TYR A 195 13.78 3.81 15.75
C TYR A 195 12.50 3.15 15.21
N THR A 196 11.40 3.38 15.91
CA THR A 196 10.06 3.07 15.37
C THR A 196 9.78 3.92 14.13
N GLU A 197 8.82 3.54 13.31
CA GLU A 197 8.19 4.51 12.40
C GLU A 197 7.60 5.64 13.21
N ARG A 198 7.51 6.85 12.60
CA ARG A 198 7.06 8.05 13.32
C ARG A 198 5.66 7.83 13.90
N GLN A 199 5.57 7.90 15.23
CA GLN A 199 4.31 7.80 15.96
C GLN A 199 3.82 9.19 16.34
N GLN A 200 2.50 9.38 16.25
CA GLN A 200 1.83 10.57 16.76
C GLN A 200 0.64 10.10 17.60
N ILE A 201 0.83 10.10 18.91
CA ILE A 201 -0.15 9.60 19.87
C ILE A 201 -0.49 10.73 20.82
N THR A 202 -1.76 11.07 20.91
CA THR A 202 -2.24 12.18 21.72
C THR A 202 -3.42 11.74 22.59
N ASN A 203 -3.61 12.46 23.70
CA ASN A 203 -4.80 12.38 24.54
C ASN A 203 -5.12 10.98 25.07
N PHE A 204 -4.23 10.41 25.90
CA PHE A 204 -4.46 9.15 26.61
C PHE A 204 -4.10 9.30 28.08
N THR A 205 -4.87 8.64 28.95
CA THR A 205 -4.78 8.70 30.42
C THR A 205 -4.44 7.36 31.04
N ASP A 206 -4.61 6.29 30.26
CA ASP A 206 -4.35 4.92 30.70
C ASP A 206 -3.15 4.32 29.95
N VAL A 207 -2.62 3.23 30.51
CA VAL A 207 -1.53 2.47 29.88
C VAL A 207 -1.96 2.00 28.49
N LYS A 208 -1.24 2.43 27.47
CA LYS A 208 -1.54 2.10 26.08
C LYS A 208 -0.51 1.12 25.51
N GLU A 209 -0.98 -0.01 24.99
CA GLU A 209 -0.14 -1.00 24.31
C GLU A 209 -0.44 -0.98 22.80
N LEU A 210 0.61 -0.86 21.98
CA LEU A 210 0.52 -0.76 20.54
C LEU A 210 1.61 -1.63 19.88
N THR A 211 1.28 -2.26 18.76
CA THR A 211 2.29 -2.90 17.92
C THR A 211 2.74 -1.89 16.86
N VAL A 212 4.01 -1.57 16.86
CA VAL A 212 4.59 -0.56 15.96
C VAL A 212 5.64 -1.18 15.04
N ASP A 213 5.67 -0.71 13.80
CA ASP A 213 6.69 -1.08 12.83
C ASP A 213 8.00 -0.33 13.13
N LEU A 214 9.13 -0.97 12.87
CA LEU A 214 10.43 -0.34 12.96
C LEU A 214 10.79 0.33 11.63
N ARG A 215 11.46 1.48 11.72
CA ARG A 215 11.92 2.21 10.54
C ARG A 215 12.84 1.31 9.70
N LYS A 216 12.55 1.25 8.41
CA LYS A 216 13.35 0.48 7.46
C LYS A 216 14.67 1.17 7.18
N PHE A 217 15.73 0.41 7.14
CA PHE A 217 17.06 0.87 6.72
C PHE A 217 17.35 0.41 5.29
N THR A 218 18.04 1.23 4.53
CA THR A 218 18.61 0.82 3.26
C THR A 218 19.80 -0.12 3.54
N ASN A 219 19.80 -1.31 2.92
CA ASN A 219 20.87 -2.32 3.08
C ASN A 219 21.00 -2.93 4.49
N ALA A 220 19.98 -2.83 5.34
CA ALA A 220 19.92 -3.50 6.62
C ALA A 220 18.52 -4.08 6.90
N LYS A 221 18.47 -5.18 7.64
CA LYS A 221 17.24 -5.88 7.99
C LYS A 221 17.13 -6.01 9.51
N CYS A 222 16.04 -5.55 10.08
CA CYS A 222 15.72 -5.70 11.51
C CYS A 222 14.86 -6.94 11.73
N VAL A 223 15.18 -7.72 12.74
CA VAL A 223 14.43 -8.91 13.14
C VAL A 223 14.23 -8.91 14.67
N PRO A 224 12.97 -8.84 15.12
CA PRO A 224 11.74 -8.67 14.38
C PRO A 224 11.61 -7.28 13.75
N SER A 225 10.74 -7.13 12.74
CA SER A 225 10.44 -5.84 12.11
C SER A 225 9.37 -5.04 12.84
N ARG A 226 8.69 -5.66 13.80
CA ARG A 226 7.65 -5.07 14.65
C ARG A 226 7.96 -5.32 16.11
N VAL A 227 7.63 -4.36 16.95
CA VAL A 227 7.75 -4.46 18.41
C VAL A 227 6.47 -4.00 19.08
N LYS A 228 6.20 -4.54 20.25
CA LYS A 228 5.14 -4.01 21.12
C LYS A 228 5.69 -2.83 21.91
N MET A 229 5.00 -1.73 21.87
CA MET A 229 5.32 -0.52 22.63
C MET A 229 4.25 -0.30 23.68
N LYS A 230 4.68 -0.05 24.91
CA LYS A 230 3.83 0.22 26.06
C LYS A 230 4.14 1.59 26.61
N LEU A 231 3.12 2.44 26.64
CA LEU A 231 3.20 3.83 27.12
C LEU A 231 2.57 3.90 28.50
N TYR A 232 3.30 4.46 29.47
CA TYR A 232 2.83 4.63 30.84
C TYR A 232 2.65 6.11 31.12
N PRO A 233 1.41 6.63 31.11
CA PRO A 233 1.13 7.97 31.59
C PRO A 233 1.12 7.98 33.12
N ASP A 234 1.51 9.10 33.73
CA ASP A 234 1.40 9.33 35.14
C ASP A 234 0.87 10.75 35.41
N VAL A 235 0.28 10.96 36.55
CA VAL A 235 -0.40 12.21 36.91
C VAL A 235 0.63 13.27 37.32
N LEU A 236 0.50 14.48 36.79
CA LEU A 236 1.26 15.63 37.25
C LEU A 236 0.72 16.06 38.62
N THR A 237 1.50 15.83 39.69
CA THR A 237 1.24 16.35 41.02
C THR A 237 2.10 17.59 41.25
N GLU A 238 1.49 18.74 41.51
CA GLU A 238 2.20 19.93 41.97
C GLU A 238 2.36 19.83 43.52
N GLU A 239 3.59 19.67 43.99
CA GLU A 239 3.92 19.75 45.38
C GLU A 239 4.44 21.17 45.64
N THR A 240 3.67 21.97 46.38
CA THR A 240 4.11 23.29 46.84
C THR A 240 5.07 23.07 48.03
N VAL A 241 6.34 23.28 47.80
CA VAL A 241 7.33 23.29 48.90
C VAL A 241 7.23 24.65 49.60
N GLU A 242 6.71 24.66 50.84
CA GLU A 242 6.76 25.81 51.74
C GLU A 242 8.16 26.04 52.32
#